data_3e7aa977221fc559c5d3650cd54983c6
#
_entry.id   3e7aa977221fc559c5d3650cd54983c6
#
_cell.length_a   1.000
_cell.length_b   1.000
_cell.length_c   1.000
_cell.angle_alpha   90.00
_cell.angle_beta   90.00
_cell.angle_gamma   90.00
#
_symmetry.space_group_name_H-M   'P 1'
#
loop_
_entity.id
_entity.type
_entity.pdbx_description
1 polymer ?
#
loop_
_entity_poly.entity_id
_entity_poly.type
_entity_poly.pdbx_seq_one_letter_code
_entity_poly.pdbx_strand_id
1 'polypeptide(L)'
;MLRANYRKTAVVGTAAAVLFVSGCSTLPNNTGPQVVGTYQQQENGPEEVIAPQPGDDPDLTLRDFYQASAVPGNDHEVARGFLTDNAREAWDASGDVMVVDSLDIVTAPASKQSSRDNERAFTVRGTIIGRLKSGGAYVPENEGYEAVIYMKMQDDRWRVDGLPAGVVMERNEMRNHYTPQSLYFFKQSNDVLVPDRRWLYKGGEQSESTLLTLLMEGPSSSIAPATRRAAGENVTFAGYDREQGYQFEGLADLDAQDRTLFAAQLVWTLTEAGHTGPFKVKADGGDLVEGMDSLSVDDFADYNPEESSTSLSKLYALNEGNLLEVDDGVAEPVKSTLGSSGDVQSVDVAESGLVAAVRRKSNNDFSLQIGELDGQLQDSVEGPTLARPTFEYNGQAAWTVVDGDRIVRVVRSKTTGRISESEVDARSIDDIEGEISVIRLSHSGARVAMIIDGHVYIAAVAQSSSGDKRIVNAREVGPEVSGSALSLDWNADGSLIVGTSSSQSPVWRIEQDGSSASTMPTGNITAPVVAVATSPTKLFITDSHAMLELPSTVMDETNWREVSGLQGRRSSPIVSN
;
A
#
# COMPACT_ATOMS: atom_id res chain seq x y z
N MET A 1 -54.03 -62.35 -26.45
CA MET A 1 -55.20 -62.43 -27.30
C MET A 1 -55.51 -61.08 -27.93
N LEU A 2 -55.48 -61.11 -29.26
CA LEU A 2 -56.26 -60.31 -30.22
C LEU A 2 -56.12 -58.81 -30.21
N ARG A 3 -55.35 -58.29 -31.20
CA ARG A 3 -55.80 -57.88 -32.57
C ARG A 3 -56.74 -56.68 -32.52
N ALA A 4 -56.60 -55.64 -33.23
CA ALA A 4 -56.01 -55.25 -34.52
C ALA A 4 -56.86 -54.07 -35.08
N ASN A 5 -56.22 -53.18 -35.78
CA ASN A 5 -56.72 -52.47 -36.97
C ASN A 5 -57.87 -51.42 -36.84
N TYR A 6 -57.78 -50.24 -37.42
CA TYR A 6 -57.75 -49.79 -38.82
C TYR A 6 -57.71 -48.25 -38.86
N ARG A 7 -56.79 -47.68 -39.53
CA ARG A 7 -56.81 -47.09 -40.88
C ARG A 7 -57.78 -45.92 -41.17
N LYS A 8 -57.17 -44.84 -41.61
CA LYS A 8 -57.57 -43.88 -42.67
C LYS A 8 -58.65 -42.85 -42.32
N THR A 9 -58.29 -41.58 -42.42
CA THR A 9 -58.32 -40.64 -43.57
C THR A 9 -57.91 -39.30 -43.07
N ALA A 10 -56.85 -38.72 -43.48
CA ALA A 10 -56.58 -38.00 -44.73
C ALA A 10 -57.08 -36.54 -44.74
N VAL A 11 -56.10 -35.65 -44.74
CA VAL A 11 -55.98 -34.46 -45.57
C VAL A 11 -56.78 -33.19 -45.23
N VAL A 12 -56.05 -32.13 -45.13
CA VAL A 12 -56.35 -30.70 -45.18
C VAL A 12 -56.12 -29.94 -43.83
N GLY A 13 -54.97 -29.35 -43.70
CA GLY A 13 -54.56 -28.48 -42.58
C GLY A 13 -53.08 -28.11 -42.66
N THR A 14 -52.49 -28.28 -43.80
CA THR A 14 -51.09 -27.95 -44.08
C THR A 14 -51.01 -26.52 -44.59
N ALA A 15 -50.67 -25.53 -43.76
CA ALA A 15 -50.14 -24.24 -44.19
C ALA A 15 -49.90 -23.21 -43.09
N ALA A 16 -49.54 -23.60 -41.87
CA ALA A 16 -49.20 -22.59 -40.87
C ALA A 16 -48.16 -23.02 -39.78
N ALA A 17 -47.41 -24.09 -40.01
CA ALA A 17 -46.45 -24.58 -38.98
C ALA A 17 -45.05 -24.90 -39.51
N VAL A 18 -44.57 -24.17 -40.51
CA VAL A 18 -43.19 -24.34 -41.06
C VAL A 18 -42.53 -22.99 -41.21
N LEU A 19 -42.37 -22.25 -40.12
CA LEU A 19 -41.58 -21.03 -40.11
C LEU A 19 -40.83 -20.78 -38.77
N PHE A 20 -40.64 -21.80 -37.94
CA PHE A 20 -39.88 -21.65 -36.67
C PHE A 20 -38.83 -22.74 -36.43
N VAL A 21 -38.18 -23.29 -37.45
CA VAL A 21 -36.98 -24.11 -37.23
C VAL A 21 -36.02 -23.87 -38.41
N SER A 22 -35.35 -22.74 -38.38
CA SER A 22 -34.08 -22.53 -39.11
C SER A 22 -33.30 -21.39 -38.49
N GLY A 23 -32.97 -21.56 -37.21
CA GLY A 23 -31.94 -20.84 -36.53
C GLY A 23 -30.71 -21.72 -36.38
N CYS A 24 -30.09 -22.13 -37.51
CA CYS A 24 -28.78 -22.77 -37.49
C CYS A 24 -27.73 -21.73 -37.16
N SER A 25 -27.07 -21.95 -36.06
CA SER A 25 -25.76 -21.49 -35.67
C SER A 25 -24.79 -21.34 -36.88
N THR A 26 -24.53 -20.12 -37.30
CA THR A 26 -23.27 -19.79 -37.89
C THR A 26 -22.48 -19.04 -36.84
N LEU A 27 -21.56 -19.71 -36.17
CA LEU A 27 -20.45 -19.07 -35.50
C LEU A 27 -19.69 -18.26 -36.56
N PRO A 28 -19.51 -16.95 -36.43
CA PRO A 28 -18.66 -16.19 -37.30
C PRO A 28 -17.21 -16.56 -36.95
N ASN A 29 -16.59 -17.37 -37.78
CA ASN A 29 -15.15 -17.43 -37.92
C ASN A 29 -14.68 -16.16 -38.63
N ASN A 30 -14.15 -15.23 -37.89
CA ASN A 30 -13.38 -14.03 -38.24
C ASN A 30 -13.95 -12.78 -37.57
N THR A 31 -13.80 -12.71 -36.27
CA THR A 31 -13.69 -11.43 -35.62
C THR A 31 -12.23 -11.28 -35.18
N GLY A 32 -11.46 -10.55 -35.99
CA GLY A 32 -10.29 -9.84 -35.47
C GLY A 32 -10.73 -9.04 -34.26
N PRO A 33 -9.81 -8.69 -33.34
CA PRO A 33 -10.14 -7.94 -32.15
C PRO A 33 -10.92 -6.69 -32.53
N GLN A 34 -12.22 -6.68 -32.22
CA GLN A 34 -12.98 -5.46 -32.25
C GLN A 34 -12.44 -4.60 -31.12
N VAL A 35 -11.99 -3.40 -31.45
CA VAL A 35 -11.74 -2.34 -30.48
C VAL A 35 -13.02 -2.24 -29.66
N VAL A 36 -12.98 -2.79 -28.44
CA VAL A 36 -13.96 -2.49 -27.39
C VAL A 36 -13.88 -0.99 -27.23
N GLY A 37 -14.98 -0.31 -27.51
CA GLY A 37 -15.02 1.14 -27.67
C GLY A 37 -14.19 1.82 -26.60
N THR A 38 -13.44 2.82 -27.03
CA THR A 38 -12.75 3.76 -26.17
C THR A 38 -13.66 4.03 -24.99
N TYR A 39 -13.23 3.68 -23.79
CA TYR A 39 -13.88 4.13 -22.55
C TYR A 39 -13.82 5.65 -22.63
N GLN A 40 -14.87 6.29 -23.09
CA GLN A 40 -15.04 7.70 -22.89
C GLN A 40 -15.25 7.81 -21.38
N GLN A 41 -14.22 8.29 -20.72
CA GLN A 41 -14.33 8.81 -19.37
C GLN A 41 -15.55 9.73 -19.43
N GLN A 42 -16.61 9.31 -18.76
CA GLN A 42 -17.82 10.11 -18.62
C GLN A 42 -17.32 11.40 -18.00
N GLU A 43 -17.32 12.50 -18.77
CA GLU A 43 -17.13 13.82 -18.22
C GLU A 43 -18.11 13.87 -17.05
N ASN A 44 -17.57 13.91 -15.85
CA ASN A 44 -18.38 14.13 -14.66
C ASN A 44 -19.15 15.41 -14.97
N GLY A 45 -20.48 15.31 -15.00
CA GLY A 45 -21.34 16.49 -15.14
C GLY A 45 -20.89 17.50 -14.07
N PRO A 46 -21.20 18.79 -14.24
CA PRO A 46 -20.77 19.81 -13.30
C PRO A 46 -21.04 19.28 -11.89
N GLU A 47 -19.96 19.19 -11.10
CA GLU A 47 -20.01 18.79 -9.69
C GLU A 47 -21.12 19.62 -9.04
N GLU A 48 -22.13 18.96 -8.46
CA GLU A 48 -23.28 19.64 -7.87
C GLU A 48 -22.72 20.55 -6.78
N VAL A 49 -22.74 21.86 -7.03
CA VAL A 49 -22.13 22.84 -6.10
C VAL A 49 -22.97 22.82 -4.83
N ILE A 50 -22.47 22.12 -3.82
CA ILE A 50 -23.07 22.13 -2.48
C ILE A 50 -22.99 23.57 -1.96
N ALA A 51 -24.13 24.15 -1.65
CA ALA A 51 -24.23 25.51 -1.12
C ALA A 51 -25.36 25.60 -0.11
N PRO A 52 -25.27 26.46 0.94
CA PRO A 52 -26.32 26.62 1.93
C PRO A 52 -27.65 27.03 1.27
N GLN A 53 -28.72 26.34 1.62
CA GLN A 53 -30.06 26.62 1.10
C GLN A 53 -30.90 27.38 2.15
N PRO A 54 -31.87 28.22 1.72
CA PRO A 54 -32.82 28.85 2.64
C PRO A 54 -33.69 27.79 3.33
N GLY A 55 -33.78 27.85 4.66
CA GLY A 55 -34.59 26.93 5.45
C GLY A 55 -33.93 25.62 5.83
N ASP A 56 -32.65 25.40 5.48
CA ASP A 56 -31.87 24.24 5.96
C ASP A 56 -31.71 24.30 7.48
N ASP A 57 -31.65 23.13 8.10
CA ASP A 57 -31.29 23.04 9.52
C ASP A 57 -29.80 23.34 9.74
N PRO A 58 -29.41 23.99 10.83
CA PRO A 58 -28.03 24.42 11.04
C PRO A 58 -27.03 23.28 11.16
N ASP A 59 -27.45 22.12 11.67
CA ASP A 59 -26.57 20.91 11.75
C ASP A 59 -26.35 20.29 10.37
N LEU A 60 -27.32 20.29 9.48
CA LEU A 60 -27.17 19.87 8.09
C LEU A 60 -26.21 20.80 7.34
N THR A 61 -26.41 22.10 7.45
CA THR A 61 -25.49 23.09 6.86
C THR A 61 -24.06 22.93 7.35
N LEU A 62 -23.87 22.57 8.63
CA LEU A 62 -22.53 22.31 9.17
C LEU A 62 -21.91 21.02 8.63
N ARG A 63 -22.70 19.97 8.40
CA ARG A 63 -22.23 18.74 7.72
C ARG A 63 -21.80 19.04 6.29
N ASP A 64 -22.61 19.77 5.55
CA ASP A 64 -22.30 20.18 4.19
C ASP A 64 -21.03 21.04 4.11
N PHE A 65 -20.79 21.90 5.11
CA PHE A 65 -19.53 22.64 5.23
C PHE A 65 -18.32 21.70 5.32
N TYR A 66 -18.38 20.68 6.19
CA TYR A 66 -17.26 19.71 6.32
C TYR A 66 -17.08 18.89 5.05
N GLN A 67 -18.15 18.50 4.38
CA GLN A 67 -18.07 17.83 3.08
C GLN A 67 -17.44 18.75 2.02
N ALA A 68 -17.87 20.01 1.95
CA ALA A 68 -17.30 21.02 1.05
C ALA A 68 -15.80 21.30 1.33
N SER A 69 -15.36 21.10 2.58
CA SER A 69 -13.97 21.30 2.97
C SER A 69 -13.00 20.29 2.33
N ALA A 70 -13.51 19.16 1.81
CA ALA A 70 -12.69 18.18 1.07
C ALA A 70 -12.28 18.68 -0.32
N VAL A 71 -12.88 19.77 -0.82
CA VAL A 71 -12.59 20.34 -2.14
C VAL A 71 -11.58 21.50 -2.00
N PRO A 72 -10.29 21.30 -2.40
CA PRO A 72 -9.24 22.29 -2.16
C PRO A 72 -9.21 23.44 -3.15
N GLY A 73 -9.98 23.37 -4.25
CA GLY A 73 -9.95 24.33 -5.36
C GLY A 73 -10.15 25.78 -4.90
N ASN A 74 -9.35 26.70 -5.46
CA ASN A 74 -9.42 28.16 -5.19
C ASN A 74 -9.44 28.50 -3.69
N ASP A 75 -8.51 27.94 -2.92
CA ASP A 75 -8.42 28.16 -1.48
C ASP A 75 -9.71 27.76 -0.73
N HIS A 76 -10.24 26.57 -1.04
CA HIS A 76 -11.47 26.01 -0.48
C HIS A 76 -12.71 26.90 -0.71
N GLU A 77 -12.85 27.51 -1.90
CA GLU A 77 -13.94 28.44 -2.21
C GLU A 77 -15.32 27.85 -1.94
N VAL A 78 -15.54 26.56 -2.21
CA VAL A 78 -16.81 25.87 -1.95
C VAL A 78 -17.13 25.90 -0.45
N ALA A 79 -16.18 25.53 0.41
CA ALA A 79 -16.35 25.58 1.86
C ALA A 79 -16.52 27.03 2.37
N ARG A 80 -15.77 27.97 1.80
CA ARG A 80 -15.90 29.41 2.11
C ARG A 80 -17.29 29.94 1.78
N GLY A 81 -18.02 29.33 0.86
CA GLY A 81 -19.42 29.64 0.58
C GLY A 81 -20.38 29.41 1.74
N PHE A 82 -20.00 28.57 2.71
CA PHE A 82 -20.77 28.30 3.93
C PHE A 82 -20.44 29.23 5.09
N LEU A 83 -19.46 30.12 4.97
CA LEU A 83 -19.02 31.02 6.03
C LEU A 83 -19.76 32.36 5.97
N THR A 84 -19.90 33.02 7.12
CA THR A 84 -20.25 34.45 7.16
C THR A 84 -19.11 35.27 6.56
N ASP A 85 -19.37 36.52 6.16
CA ASP A 85 -18.33 37.37 5.58
C ASP A 85 -17.10 37.50 6.50
N ASN A 86 -17.35 37.71 7.81
CA ASN A 86 -16.27 37.81 8.80
C ASN A 86 -15.47 36.49 8.95
N ALA A 87 -16.18 35.35 9.01
CA ALA A 87 -15.53 34.06 9.13
C ALA A 87 -14.75 33.70 7.86
N ARG A 88 -15.24 34.08 6.68
CA ARG A 88 -14.58 33.87 5.38
C ARG A 88 -13.23 34.58 5.31
N GLU A 89 -13.17 35.84 5.81
CA GLU A 89 -11.93 36.61 5.86
C GLU A 89 -10.96 36.08 6.93
N ALA A 90 -11.48 35.59 8.05
CA ALA A 90 -10.70 35.19 9.20
C ALA A 90 -10.21 33.72 9.14
N TRP A 91 -10.90 32.84 8.40
CA TRP A 91 -10.56 31.42 8.38
C TRP A 91 -9.28 31.15 7.60
N ASP A 92 -8.29 30.66 8.32
CA ASP A 92 -7.04 30.18 7.75
C ASP A 92 -7.18 28.69 7.37
N ALA A 93 -7.27 28.43 6.07
CA ALA A 93 -7.35 27.09 5.48
C ALA A 93 -5.96 26.54 5.08
N SER A 94 -4.88 27.29 5.36
CA SER A 94 -3.53 26.87 5.01
C SER A 94 -3.04 25.73 5.90
N GLY A 95 -2.04 25.01 5.40
CA GLY A 95 -1.38 23.94 6.13
C GLY A 95 -1.89 22.54 5.79
N ASP A 96 -1.65 21.62 6.71
CA ASP A 96 -2.02 20.22 6.54
C ASP A 96 -3.50 20.00 6.76
N VAL A 97 -4.15 19.17 5.93
CA VAL A 97 -5.55 18.80 6.10
C VAL A 97 -5.64 17.69 7.16
N MET A 98 -6.39 17.93 8.22
CA MET A 98 -6.70 16.92 9.24
C MET A 98 -7.72 15.92 8.69
N VAL A 99 -7.34 14.65 8.62
CA VAL A 99 -8.25 13.58 8.23
C VAL A 99 -8.79 12.90 9.48
N VAL A 100 -10.11 12.94 9.64
CA VAL A 100 -10.80 12.30 10.76
C VAL A 100 -11.55 11.04 10.31
N ASP A 101 -11.74 10.10 11.20
CA ASP A 101 -12.48 8.87 10.90
C ASP A 101 -13.94 9.19 10.54
N SER A 102 -14.61 9.89 11.45
CA SER A 102 -15.96 10.42 11.28
C SER A 102 -16.17 11.61 12.20
N LEU A 103 -17.12 12.47 11.88
CA LEU A 103 -17.50 13.61 12.70
C LEU A 103 -18.84 13.37 13.41
N ASP A 104 -18.83 13.51 14.74
CA ASP A 104 -20.02 13.59 15.57
C ASP A 104 -20.35 15.07 15.87
N ILE A 105 -21.47 15.53 15.37
CA ILE A 105 -21.93 16.91 15.50
C ILE A 105 -23.11 16.93 16.49
N VAL A 106 -22.87 17.51 17.66
CA VAL A 106 -23.88 17.61 18.73
C VAL A 106 -24.08 19.06 19.14
N THR A 107 -25.28 19.39 19.62
CA THR A 107 -25.56 20.72 20.16
C THR A 107 -24.61 21.03 21.32
N ALA A 108 -23.93 22.18 21.26
CA ALA A 108 -22.97 22.56 22.31
C ALA A 108 -23.69 22.80 23.67
N PRO A 109 -22.97 22.64 24.78
CA PRO A 109 -23.49 22.88 26.12
C PRO A 109 -24.12 24.30 26.25
N ALA A 110 -25.09 24.46 27.14
CA ALA A 110 -25.81 25.71 27.34
C ALA A 110 -24.90 26.92 27.63
N SER A 111 -23.74 26.70 28.25
CA SER A 111 -22.74 27.74 28.51
C SER A 111 -22.07 28.31 27.25
N LYS A 112 -22.16 27.59 26.13
CA LYS A 112 -21.64 28.00 24.80
C LYS A 112 -22.71 28.45 23.84
N GLN A 113 -24.01 28.28 24.20
CA GLN A 113 -25.13 28.72 23.38
C GLN A 113 -25.38 30.23 23.52
N SER A 114 -25.79 30.85 22.43
CA SER A 114 -26.31 32.20 22.42
C SER A 114 -27.77 32.24 22.91
N SER A 115 -28.18 33.36 23.50
CA SER A 115 -29.58 33.60 23.81
C SER A 115 -30.41 34.10 22.60
N ARG A 116 -29.77 34.28 21.46
CA ARG A 116 -30.38 34.77 20.22
C ARG A 116 -30.89 33.60 19.37
N ASP A 117 -32.09 33.72 18.83
CA ASP A 117 -32.70 32.68 18.00
C ASP A 117 -31.99 32.43 16.66
N ASN A 118 -31.21 33.41 16.18
CA ASN A 118 -30.46 33.37 14.94
C ASN A 118 -28.99 32.92 15.11
N GLU A 119 -28.61 32.40 16.28
CA GLU A 119 -27.28 31.91 16.59
C GLU A 119 -27.38 30.51 17.22
N ARG A 120 -26.49 29.61 16.84
CA ARG A 120 -26.38 28.26 17.38
C ARG A 120 -24.89 27.92 17.56
N ALA A 121 -24.61 27.03 18.50
CA ALA A 121 -23.26 26.47 18.67
C ALA A 121 -23.34 24.95 18.69
N PHE A 122 -22.39 24.30 17.99
CA PHE A 122 -22.24 22.87 17.93
C PHE A 122 -20.86 22.48 18.48
N THR A 123 -20.80 21.36 19.17
CA THR A 123 -19.54 20.68 19.47
C THR A 123 -19.35 19.60 18.43
N VAL A 124 -18.23 19.67 17.72
CA VAL A 124 -17.83 18.69 16.70
C VAL A 124 -16.70 17.86 17.26
N ARG A 125 -16.85 16.55 17.25
CA ARG A 125 -15.87 15.58 17.76
C ARG A 125 -15.54 14.54 16.74
N GLY A 126 -14.33 13.98 16.86
CA GLY A 126 -13.86 12.89 16.02
C GLY A 126 -12.50 12.38 16.48
N THR A 127 -11.95 11.42 15.77
CA THR A 127 -10.56 10.98 15.93
C THR A 127 -9.78 11.37 14.69
N ILE A 128 -8.73 12.17 14.84
CA ILE A 128 -7.75 12.43 13.77
C ILE A 128 -7.01 11.12 13.53
N ILE A 129 -7.16 10.57 12.35
CA ILE A 129 -6.49 9.33 11.91
C ILE A 129 -5.25 9.59 11.09
N GLY A 130 -5.05 10.84 10.67
CA GLY A 130 -3.87 11.28 9.96
C GLY A 130 -3.99 12.70 9.43
N ARG A 131 -2.91 13.15 8.79
CA ARG A 131 -2.84 14.45 8.10
C ARG A 131 -2.41 14.26 6.66
N LEU A 132 -3.09 14.92 5.76
CA LEU A 132 -2.68 15.06 4.38
C LEU A 132 -1.80 16.31 4.27
N LYS A 133 -0.51 16.08 4.04
CA LYS A 133 0.50 17.13 3.90
C LYS A 133 0.39 17.84 2.55
N SER A 134 0.98 19.03 2.44
CA SER A 134 1.22 19.63 1.13
C SER A 134 1.92 18.63 0.21
N GLY A 135 1.52 18.57 -1.06
CA GLY A 135 2.02 17.57 -2.02
C GLY A 135 1.43 16.16 -1.84
N GLY A 136 0.38 15.99 -1.03
CA GLY A 136 -0.44 14.78 -0.97
C GLY A 136 0.14 13.63 -0.15
N ALA A 137 1.23 13.80 0.59
CA ALA A 137 1.75 12.78 1.48
C ALA A 137 0.83 12.60 2.71
N TYR A 138 0.41 11.36 2.98
CA TYR A 138 -0.38 11.04 4.16
C TYR A 138 0.53 10.65 5.33
N VAL A 139 0.25 11.20 6.51
CA VAL A 139 0.94 10.86 7.76
C VAL A 139 -0.11 10.39 8.77
N PRO A 140 -0.09 9.11 9.18
CA PRO A 140 -1.05 8.59 10.16
C PRO A 140 -0.84 9.23 11.53
N GLU A 141 -1.94 9.48 12.22
CA GLU A 141 -2.01 9.99 13.59
C GLU A 141 -3.14 9.27 14.33
N ASN A 142 -3.20 9.41 15.63
CA ASN A 142 -4.31 8.89 16.45
C ASN A 142 -4.54 9.85 17.62
N GLU A 143 -5.23 10.95 17.34
CA GLU A 143 -5.50 12.01 18.31
C GLU A 143 -6.98 12.38 18.35
N GLY A 144 -7.46 12.78 19.52
CA GLY A 144 -8.83 13.28 19.67
C GLY A 144 -9.00 14.67 19.02
N TYR A 145 -10.07 14.86 18.26
CA TYR A 145 -10.50 16.15 17.76
C TYR A 145 -11.75 16.63 18.49
N GLU A 146 -11.73 17.83 19.03
CA GLU A 146 -12.92 18.50 19.56
C GLU A 146 -12.85 20.00 19.26
N ALA A 147 -13.92 20.53 18.64
CA ALA A 147 -14.06 21.95 18.34
C ALA A 147 -15.48 22.44 18.61
N VAL A 148 -15.60 23.70 19.00
CA VAL A 148 -16.90 24.38 19.10
C VAL A 148 -17.05 25.28 17.88
N ILE A 149 -18.10 25.03 17.10
CA ILE A 149 -18.42 25.77 15.89
C ILE A 149 -19.62 26.63 16.15
N TYR A 150 -19.51 27.92 15.83
CA TYR A 150 -20.58 28.88 15.97
C TYR A 150 -21.24 29.12 14.62
N MET A 151 -22.57 29.08 14.61
CA MET A 151 -23.38 29.33 13.41
C MET A 151 -24.29 30.51 13.61
N LYS A 152 -24.55 31.23 12.53
CA LYS A 152 -25.38 32.42 12.50
C LYS A 152 -26.23 32.42 11.24
N MET A 153 -27.49 32.86 11.40
CA MET A 153 -28.39 33.07 10.28
C MET A 153 -28.09 34.40 9.62
N GLN A 154 -27.79 34.37 8.32
CA GLN A 154 -27.55 35.52 7.45
C GLN A 154 -28.32 35.31 6.15
N ASP A 155 -29.15 36.28 5.76
CA ASP A 155 -29.98 36.22 4.54
C ASP A 155 -30.84 34.95 4.43
N ASP A 156 -31.52 34.61 5.55
CA ASP A 156 -32.37 33.41 5.70
C ASP A 156 -31.66 32.08 5.46
N ARG A 157 -30.34 32.05 5.66
CA ARG A 157 -29.47 30.85 5.55
C ARG A 157 -28.57 30.74 6.76
N TRP A 158 -28.39 29.53 7.27
CA TRP A 158 -27.39 29.26 8.27
C TRP A 158 -25.98 29.30 7.66
N ARG A 159 -25.05 29.93 8.37
CA ARG A 159 -23.65 30.04 7.99
C ARG A 159 -22.75 29.82 9.21
N VAL A 160 -21.56 29.29 8.99
CA VAL A 160 -20.53 29.17 10.02
C VAL A 160 -19.96 30.58 10.29
N ASP A 161 -20.04 31.03 11.54
CA ASP A 161 -19.59 32.36 11.99
C ASP A 161 -18.28 32.31 12.78
N GLY A 162 -17.94 31.13 13.38
CA GLY A 162 -16.69 30.93 14.12
C GLY A 162 -16.28 29.48 14.11
N LEU A 163 -15.02 29.23 13.67
CA LEU A 163 -14.41 27.93 13.58
C LEU A 163 -12.90 28.05 13.84
N PRO A 164 -12.19 26.96 14.25
CA PRO A 164 -10.74 26.96 14.35
C PRO A 164 -10.07 27.06 12.98
N ALA A 165 -8.79 27.41 12.96
CA ALA A 165 -7.94 27.36 11.77
C ALA A 165 -7.70 25.91 11.33
N GLY A 166 -7.36 25.75 10.05
CA GLY A 166 -7.11 24.46 9.42
C GLY A 166 -8.36 23.85 8.76
N VAL A 167 -8.11 22.87 7.91
CA VAL A 167 -9.13 22.10 7.20
C VAL A 167 -9.28 20.74 7.86
N VAL A 168 -10.54 20.34 8.07
CA VAL A 168 -10.91 19.00 8.58
C VAL A 168 -11.74 18.29 7.53
N MET A 169 -11.39 17.07 7.23
CA MET A 169 -12.03 16.23 6.21
C MET A 169 -12.26 14.82 6.77
N GLU A 170 -13.45 14.26 6.55
CA GLU A 170 -13.69 12.86 6.90
C GLU A 170 -12.95 11.91 5.96
N ARG A 171 -12.57 10.71 6.47
CA ARG A 171 -11.90 9.64 5.70
C ARG A 171 -12.65 9.31 4.40
N ASN A 172 -13.98 9.25 4.46
CA ASN A 172 -14.79 8.94 3.30
C ASN A 172 -14.69 10.03 2.23
N GLU A 173 -14.68 11.29 2.63
CA GLU A 173 -14.52 12.43 1.71
C GLU A 173 -13.11 12.43 1.08
N MET A 174 -12.08 12.08 1.84
CA MET A 174 -10.75 11.89 1.27
C MET A 174 -10.76 10.83 0.15
N ARG A 175 -11.38 9.67 0.39
CA ARG A 175 -11.47 8.60 -0.62
C ARG A 175 -12.35 8.97 -1.82
N ASN A 176 -13.41 9.76 -1.60
CA ASN A 176 -14.29 10.22 -2.67
C ASN A 176 -13.60 11.23 -3.58
N HIS A 177 -12.83 12.16 -3.02
CA HIS A 177 -12.27 13.31 -3.72
C HIS A 177 -10.80 13.17 -4.10
N TYR A 178 -10.05 12.23 -3.52
CA TYR A 178 -8.63 12.03 -3.81
C TYR A 178 -8.34 10.63 -4.36
N THR A 179 -7.29 10.52 -5.17
CA THR A 179 -6.78 9.26 -5.69
C THR A 179 -5.31 9.10 -5.26
N PRO A 180 -4.92 7.94 -4.73
CA PRO A 180 -3.52 7.67 -4.45
C PRO A 180 -2.76 7.48 -5.76
N GLN A 181 -1.59 8.11 -5.87
CA GLN A 181 -0.63 7.98 -6.96
C GLN A 181 0.75 7.65 -6.39
N SER A 182 1.54 6.85 -7.07
CA SER A 182 2.90 6.53 -6.66
C SER A 182 3.91 7.36 -7.47
N LEU A 183 4.70 8.16 -6.76
CA LEU A 183 5.92 8.74 -7.32
C LEU A 183 7.08 7.79 -7.01
N TYR A 184 7.98 7.57 -7.95
CA TYR A 184 9.10 6.66 -7.77
C TYR A 184 10.39 7.41 -7.52
N PHE A 185 11.14 7.01 -6.51
CA PHE A 185 12.46 7.55 -6.17
C PHE A 185 13.46 6.41 -6.01
N PHE A 186 14.70 6.62 -6.45
CA PHE A 186 15.72 5.61 -6.25
C PHE A 186 16.07 5.48 -4.77
N LYS A 187 16.26 4.24 -4.33
CA LYS A 187 16.96 3.95 -3.07
C LYS A 187 18.36 4.56 -3.12
N GLN A 188 18.96 4.85 -1.97
CA GLN A 188 20.30 5.44 -1.91
C GLN A 188 21.38 4.63 -2.64
N SER A 189 21.19 3.31 -2.80
CA SER A 189 22.09 2.42 -3.56
C SER A 189 21.91 2.48 -5.09
N ASN A 190 20.92 3.20 -5.60
CA ASN A 190 20.57 3.32 -7.03
C ASN A 190 20.20 2.00 -7.74
N ASP A 191 19.81 0.98 -6.99
CA ASP A 191 19.51 -0.36 -7.50
C ASP A 191 18.02 -0.63 -7.70
N VAL A 192 17.14 0.11 -6.99
CA VAL A 192 15.71 -0.12 -7.02
C VAL A 192 14.90 1.17 -6.87
N LEU A 193 13.78 1.25 -7.56
CA LEU A 193 12.78 2.31 -7.40
C LEU A 193 11.89 2.01 -6.19
N VAL A 194 11.64 3.03 -5.40
CA VAL A 194 10.84 3.00 -4.17
C VAL A 194 9.60 3.86 -4.38
N PRO A 195 8.39 3.31 -4.23
CA PRO A 195 7.16 4.09 -4.36
C PRO A 195 6.98 5.02 -3.16
N ASP A 196 6.61 6.26 -3.44
CA ASP A 196 6.19 7.29 -2.48
C ASP A 196 4.75 7.69 -2.80
N ARG A 197 3.80 7.21 -2.01
CA ARG A 197 2.37 7.36 -2.25
C ARG A 197 1.92 8.79 -1.94
N ARG A 198 1.17 9.39 -2.88
CA ARG A 198 0.60 10.73 -2.77
C ARG A 198 -0.89 10.71 -3.08
N TRP A 199 -1.67 11.37 -2.27
CA TRP A 199 -3.11 11.53 -2.47
C TRP A 199 -3.37 12.82 -3.23
N LEU A 200 -3.83 12.71 -4.48
CA LEU A 200 -4.08 13.84 -5.36
C LEU A 200 -5.57 14.05 -5.56
N TYR A 201 -6.01 15.30 -5.52
CA TYR A 201 -7.40 15.67 -5.71
C TYR A 201 -7.87 15.34 -7.13
N LYS A 202 -9.06 14.69 -7.25
CA LYS A 202 -9.61 14.21 -8.54
C LYS A 202 -10.22 15.32 -9.41
N GLY A 203 -10.77 16.36 -8.79
CA GLY A 203 -11.53 17.43 -9.48
C GLY A 203 -10.66 18.54 -10.09
N GLY A 204 -9.33 18.49 -9.93
CA GLY A 204 -8.39 19.34 -10.66
C GLY A 204 -8.03 18.73 -12.01
N GLU A 205 -7.44 19.50 -12.92
CA GLU A 205 -6.62 18.89 -13.96
C GLU A 205 -5.52 18.10 -13.24
N GLN A 206 -5.75 16.78 -13.04
CA GLN A 206 -4.69 15.86 -12.65
C GLN A 206 -3.74 15.79 -13.83
N SER A 207 -3.03 16.87 -14.02
CA SER A 207 -2.13 16.96 -15.12
C SER A 207 -0.89 16.19 -14.73
N GLU A 208 -0.34 15.47 -15.70
CA GLU A 208 1.03 15.01 -15.70
C GLU A 208 1.97 16.07 -15.09
N SER A 209 1.66 17.35 -15.31
CA SER A 209 2.37 18.50 -14.72
C SER A 209 2.39 18.48 -13.18
N THR A 210 1.29 18.11 -12.52
CA THR A 210 1.26 18.01 -11.05
C THR A 210 2.18 16.90 -10.56
N LEU A 211 2.11 15.70 -11.19
CA LEU A 211 2.98 14.58 -10.86
C LEU A 211 4.45 14.94 -11.06
N LEU A 212 4.79 15.56 -12.19
CA LEU A 212 6.15 15.94 -12.51
C LEU A 212 6.68 17.06 -11.59
N THR A 213 5.83 18.00 -11.20
CA THR A 213 6.18 19.02 -10.20
C THR A 213 6.49 18.37 -8.85
N LEU A 214 5.63 17.46 -8.37
CA LEU A 214 5.84 16.73 -7.12
C LEU A 214 7.09 15.84 -7.19
N LEU A 215 7.37 15.23 -8.35
CA LEU A 215 8.59 14.47 -8.56
C LEU A 215 9.83 15.36 -8.42
N MET A 216 9.76 16.61 -8.90
CA MET A 216 10.83 17.61 -8.74
C MET A 216 10.94 18.14 -7.30
N GLU A 217 9.84 18.24 -6.56
CA GLU A 217 9.85 18.56 -5.12
C GLU A 217 10.57 17.50 -4.29
N GLY A 218 10.55 16.24 -4.77
CA GLY A 218 11.23 15.09 -4.18
C GLY A 218 10.37 14.23 -3.26
N PRO A 219 11.02 13.23 -2.61
CA PRO A 219 10.33 12.26 -1.79
C PRO A 219 9.73 12.89 -0.53
N SER A 220 8.61 12.33 -0.05
CA SER A 220 8.01 12.73 1.22
C SER A 220 8.98 12.55 2.38
N SER A 221 8.80 13.33 3.44
CA SER A 221 9.64 13.26 4.64
C SER A 221 9.68 11.85 5.26
N SER A 222 8.65 11.05 5.03
CA SER A 222 8.55 9.68 5.55
C SER A 222 9.57 8.72 4.94
N ILE A 223 9.93 8.90 3.65
CA ILE A 223 10.81 8.00 2.90
C ILE A 223 12.10 8.69 2.41
N ALA A 224 12.18 10.02 2.45
CA ALA A 224 13.34 10.79 2.03
C ALA A 224 14.69 10.29 2.61
N PRO A 225 14.78 9.85 3.89
CA PRO A 225 16.03 9.32 4.44
C PRO A 225 16.52 8.02 3.79
N ALA A 226 15.63 7.26 3.13
CA ALA A 226 15.96 5.99 2.47
C ALA A 226 16.16 6.12 0.96
N THR A 227 15.82 7.28 0.39
CA THR A 227 15.79 7.52 -1.05
C THR A 227 16.66 8.71 -1.46
N ARG A 228 16.85 8.89 -2.74
CA ARG A 228 17.52 10.06 -3.31
C ARG A 228 16.77 10.61 -4.51
N ARG A 229 16.98 11.88 -4.81
CA ARG A 229 16.56 12.50 -6.06
C ARG A 229 17.60 12.24 -7.14
N ALA A 230 17.25 11.56 -8.22
CA ALA A 230 18.15 11.39 -9.35
C ALA A 230 18.41 12.72 -10.07
N ALA A 231 17.41 13.57 -10.17
CA ALA A 231 17.50 14.86 -10.85
C ALA A 231 18.29 15.95 -10.08
N GLY A 232 18.60 15.75 -8.80
CA GLY A 232 19.20 16.82 -7.97
C GLY A 232 18.16 17.85 -7.48
N GLU A 233 18.65 18.94 -6.85
CA GLU A 233 17.77 19.93 -6.18
C GLU A 233 17.35 21.09 -7.10
N ASN A 234 18.11 21.35 -8.17
CA ASN A 234 17.92 22.53 -9.02
C ASN A 234 17.10 22.27 -10.28
N VAL A 235 16.64 21.03 -10.49
CA VAL A 235 15.85 20.66 -11.68
C VAL A 235 14.40 21.08 -11.49
N THR A 236 13.85 21.70 -12.54
CA THR A 236 12.47 22.14 -12.59
C THR A 236 11.77 21.60 -13.82
N PHE A 237 10.48 21.31 -13.68
CA PHE A 237 9.62 20.99 -14.81
C PHE A 237 9.13 22.29 -15.45
N ALA A 238 9.52 22.54 -16.71
CA ALA A 238 9.20 23.76 -17.44
C ALA A 238 7.88 23.68 -18.24
N GLY A 239 7.28 22.49 -18.31
CA GLY A 239 6.00 22.29 -18.98
C GLY A 239 6.01 21.22 -20.07
N TYR A 240 4.91 21.10 -20.79
CA TYR A 240 4.73 20.14 -21.89
C TYR A 240 4.51 20.87 -23.21
N ASP A 241 5.25 20.47 -24.25
CA ASP A 241 5.09 20.91 -25.63
C ASP A 241 4.66 19.74 -26.52
N ARG A 242 3.73 19.97 -27.44
CA ARG A 242 3.18 18.89 -28.29
C ARG A 242 4.19 18.24 -29.24
N GLU A 243 5.22 18.98 -29.66
CA GLU A 243 6.24 18.50 -30.60
C GLU A 243 7.46 17.94 -29.86
N GLN A 244 7.85 18.61 -28.78
CA GLN A 244 9.07 18.32 -28.03
C GLN A 244 8.84 17.48 -26.76
N GLY A 245 7.60 17.34 -26.30
CA GLY A 245 7.24 16.57 -25.10
C GLY A 245 7.47 17.34 -23.79
N TYR A 246 7.84 16.63 -22.75
CA TYR A 246 8.09 17.17 -21.41
C TYR A 246 9.42 17.94 -21.38
N GLN A 247 9.39 19.16 -20.87
CA GLN A 247 10.54 20.06 -20.82
C GLN A 247 11.05 20.18 -19.38
N PHE A 248 12.35 19.96 -19.20
CA PHE A 248 13.02 20.13 -17.92
C PHE A 248 14.22 21.08 -18.08
N GLU A 249 14.49 21.87 -17.04
CA GLU A 249 15.61 22.78 -16.95
C GLU A 249 16.47 22.49 -15.72
N GLY A 250 17.77 22.79 -15.81
CA GLY A 250 18.71 22.63 -14.72
C GLY A 250 19.41 21.26 -14.65
N LEU A 251 19.40 20.48 -15.74
CA LEU A 251 20.05 19.16 -15.82
C LEU A 251 21.47 19.22 -16.41
N ALA A 252 21.99 20.39 -16.74
CA ALA A 252 23.29 20.53 -17.42
C ALA A 252 24.46 19.90 -16.63
N ASP A 253 24.39 19.96 -15.30
CA ASP A 253 25.43 19.44 -14.39
C ASP A 253 25.30 17.95 -14.08
N LEU A 254 24.21 17.27 -14.52
CA LEU A 254 24.03 15.84 -14.29
C LEU A 254 24.87 15.02 -15.26
N ASP A 255 25.54 14.02 -14.73
CA ASP A 255 26.23 13.02 -15.55
C ASP A 255 25.25 12.09 -16.31
N ALA A 256 25.78 11.29 -17.24
CA ALA A 256 24.97 10.39 -18.07
C ALA A 256 24.21 9.33 -17.23
N GLN A 257 24.79 8.87 -16.14
CA GLN A 257 24.17 7.89 -15.26
C GLN A 257 22.99 8.52 -14.51
N ASP A 258 23.14 9.67 -13.91
CA ASP A 258 22.06 10.36 -13.17
C ASP A 258 20.92 10.78 -14.12
N ARG A 259 21.24 11.18 -15.36
CA ARG A 259 20.22 11.41 -16.41
C ARG A 259 19.43 10.16 -16.75
N THR A 260 20.09 9.00 -16.84
CA THR A 260 19.43 7.72 -17.11
C THR A 260 18.54 7.30 -15.92
N LEU A 261 19.01 7.47 -14.68
CA LEU A 261 18.23 7.18 -13.47
C LEU A 261 17.01 8.12 -13.38
N PHE A 262 17.19 9.40 -13.69
CA PHE A 262 16.07 10.34 -13.72
C PHE A 262 15.04 9.98 -14.79
N ALA A 263 15.49 9.56 -15.99
CA ALA A 263 14.62 9.08 -17.03
C ALA A 263 13.80 7.86 -16.60
N ALA A 264 14.43 6.86 -15.96
CA ALA A 264 13.75 5.70 -15.40
C ALA A 264 12.69 6.11 -14.36
N GLN A 265 13.04 6.97 -13.43
CA GLN A 265 12.16 7.50 -12.38
C GLN A 265 10.92 8.18 -12.99
N LEU A 266 11.10 8.99 -14.03
CA LEU A 266 10.05 9.71 -14.73
C LEU A 266 9.14 8.74 -15.49
N VAL A 267 9.71 7.82 -16.29
CA VAL A 267 8.96 6.87 -17.11
C VAL A 267 8.08 5.98 -16.23
N TRP A 268 8.63 5.41 -15.15
CA TRP A 268 7.85 4.55 -14.24
C TRP A 268 6.78 5.33 -13.48
N THR A 269 7.06 6.58 -13.06
CA THR A 269 6.05 7.43 -12.41
C THR A 269 4.88 7.74 -13.34
N LEU A 270 5.14 8.11 -14.60
CA LEU A 270 4.09 8.40 -15.56
C LEU A 270 3.29 7.15 -15.96
N THR A 271 3.97 6.03 -16.14
CA THR A 271 3.32 4.77 -16.50
C THR A 271 2.40 4.27 -15.40
N GLU A 272 2.84 4.30 -14.15
CA GLU A 272 2.03 3.92 -12.99
C GLU A 272 0.79 4.84 -12.82
N ALA A 273 0.94 6.10 -13.18
CA ALA A 273 -0.19 7.04 -13.20
C ALA A 273 -1.16 6.81 -14.38
N GLY A 274 -0.93 5.79 -15.21
CA GLY A 274 -1.78 5.41 -16.34
C GLY A 274 -1.48 6.13 -17.64
N HIS A 275 -0.38 6.88 -17.72
CA HIS A 275 0.03 7.52 -18.98
C HIS A 275 0.75 6.52 -19.89
N THR A 276 0.44 6.55 -21.17
CA THR A 276 1.00 5.61 -22.14
C THR A 276 2.17 6.24 -22.87
N GLY A 277 3.36 5.61 -22.80
CA GLY A 277 4.54 5.99 -23.59
C GLY A 277 4.43 5.62 -25.07
N PRO A 278 5.45 5.88 -25.90
CA PRO A 278 6.74 6.43 -25.49
C PRO A 278 6.70 7.93 -25.17
N PHE A 279 7.49 8.34 -24.20
CA PHE A 279 7.54 9.73 -23.73
C PHE A 279 8.69 10.49 -24.39
N LYS A 280 8.41 11.64 -25.01
CA LYS A 280 9.44 12.58 -25.42
C LYS A 280 9.83 13.46 -24.25
N VAL A 281 11.11 13.54 -23.95
CA VAL A 281 11.61 14.31 -22.80
C VAL A 281 12.85 15.11 -23.22
N LYS A 282 12.83 16.41 -22.98
CA LYS A 282 13.93 17.31 -23.26
C LYS A 282 14.51 17.90 -21.97
N ALA A 283 15.81 17.99 -21.92
CA ALA A 283 16.60 18.52 -20.81
C ALA A 283 17.46 19.68 -21.33
N ASP A 284 17.22 20.90 -20.86
CA ASP A 284 17.94 22.12 -21.31
C ASP A 284 17.97 22.26 -22.85
N GLY A 285 16.87 21.85 -23.53
CA GLY A 285 16.70 21.91 -24.98
C GLY A 285 17.29 20.74 -25.78
N GLY A 286 17.99 19.79 -25.14
CA GLY A 286 18.49 18.54 -25.74
C GLY A 286 17.69 17.31 -25.29
N ASP A 287 18.08 16.12 -25.75
CA ASP A 287 17.51 14.87 -25.26
C ASP A 287 17.91 14.63 -23.79
N LEU A 288 17.00 14.10 -22.98
CA LEU A 288 17.32 13.78 -21.57
C LEU A 288 18.41 12.70 -21.48
N VAL A 289 18.27 11.65 -22.28
CA VAL A 289 19.30 10.60 -22.42
C VAL A 289 19.86 10.70 -23.83
N GLU A 290 21.18 10.80 -23.96
CA GLU A 290 21.85 10.97 -25.24
C GLU A 290 21.50 9.85 -26.23
N GLY A 291 21.01 10.24 -27.41
CA GLY A 291 20.64 9.30 -28.48
C GLY A 291 19.25 8.66 -28.34
N MET A 292 18.45 9.03 -27.34
CA MET A 292 17.09 8.56 -27.14
C MET A 292 16.08 9.70 -27.36
N ASP A 293 15.46 9.75 -28.55
CA ASP A 293 14.45 10.76 -28.89
C ASP A 293 13.13 10.57 -28.11
N SER A 294 12.86 9.35 -27.69
CA SER A 294 11.72 9.00 -26.82
C SER A 294 12.09 7.87 -25.87
N LEU A 295 11.39 7.82 -24.74
CA LEU A 295 11.66 6.92 -23.61
C LEU A 295 10.44 6.02 -23.38
N SER A 296 10.66 4.74 -23.14
CA SER A 296 9.63 3.75 -22.85
C SER A 296 10.00 2.90 -21.63
N VAL A 297 9.07 2.15 -21.09
CA VAL A 297 9.32 1.21 -19.98
C VAL A 297 10.34 0.12 -20.36
N ASP A 298 10.39 -0.28 -21.64
CA ASP A 298 11.33 -1.29 -22.12
C ASP A 298 12.78 -0.80 -22.03
N ASP A 299 13.01 0.51 -22.16
CA ASP A 299 14.35 1.10 -22.05
C ASP A 299 14.89 1.08 -20.60
N PHE A 300 14.00 0.93 -19.62
CA PHE A 300 14.29 0.94 -18.19
C PHE A 300 13.74 -0.28 -17.47
N ALA A 301 13.65 -1.41 -18.16
CA ALA A 301 13.15 -2.67 -17.60
C ALA A 301 13.93 -3.12 -16.37
N ASP A 302 15.25 -2.91 -16.34
CA ASP A 302 16.11 -3.23 -15.18
C ASP A 302 15.73 -2.49 -13.89
N TYR A 303 14.95 -1.41 -14.00
CA TYR A 303 14.44 -0.62 -12.86
C TYR A 303 12.95 -0.81 -12.64
N ASN A 304 12.35 -1.87 -13.19
CA ASN A 304 10.93 -2.16 -13.02
C ASN A 304 10.59 -2.31 -11.54
N PRO A 305 9.75 -1.44 -10.93
CA PRO A 305 9.37 -1.56 -9.54
C PRO A 305 8.52 -2.79 -9.24
N GLU A 306 7.95 -3.42 -10.27
CA GLU A 306 7.15 -4.64 -10.19
C GLU A 306 7.91 -5.91 -10.58
N GLU A 307 9.20 -5.83 -10.90
CA GLU A 307 9.97 -6.99 -11.37
C GLU A 307 9.92 -8.16 -10.39
N SER A 308 9.91 -7.87 -9.10
CA SER A 308 9.70 -8.86 -8.05
C SER A 308 8.35 -9.58 -8.14
N SER A 309 7.34 -8.95 -8.76
CA SER A 309 6.04 -9.57 -8.93
C SER A 309 5.99 -10.60 -10.06
N THR A 310 7.01 -10.64 -10.90
CA THR A 310 7.11 -11.57 -12.03
C THR A 310 8.03 -12.76 -11.75
N SER A 311 8.84 -12.72 -10.69
CA SER A 311 9.72 -13.81 -10.33
C SER A 311 8.94 -15.02 -9.81
N LEU A 312 9.44 -16.22 -10.11
CA LEU A 312 8.87 -17.49 -9.62
C LEU A 312 9.27 -17.70 -8.16
N SER A 313 8.66 -16.92 -7.25
CA SER A 313 8.85 -17.12 -5.82
C SER A 313 8.48 -18.55 -5.42
N LYS A 314 9.38 -19.22 -4.72
CA LYS A 314 9.14 -20.57 -4.21
C LYS A 314 8.45 -20.53 -2.86
N LEU A 315 7.51 -21.46 -2.67
CA LEU A 315 6.85 -21.66 -1.39
C LEU A 315 7.58 -22.73 -0.58
N TYR A 316 7.89 -22.38 0.65
CA TYR A 316 8.35 -23.31 1.68
C TYR A 316 7.38 -23.31 2.85
N ALA A 317 7.44 -24.38 3.64
CA ALA A 317 6.64 -24.53 4.86
C ALA A 317 7.52 -25.05 5.99
N LEU A 318 7.50 -24.38 7.13
CA LEU A 318 8.11 -24.88 8.35
C LEU A 318 7.09 -25.71 9.12
N ASN A 319 7.33 -27.02 9.21
CA ASN A 319 6.47 -27.95 9.91
C ASN A 319 7.27 -28.78 10.92
N GLU A 320 6.87 -28.74 12.19
CA GLU A 320 7.52 -29.48 13.28
C GLU A 320 9.06 -29.33 13.31
N GLY A 321 9.54 -28.11 13.07
CA GLY A 321 10.97 -27.80 13.08
C GLY A 321 11.75 -28.27 11.84
N ASN A 322 11.06 -28.69 10.77
CA ASN A 322 11.64 -29.10 9.50
C ASN A 322 11.14 -28.20 8.36
N LEU A 323 12.04 -27.79 7.49
CA LEU A 323 11.74 -26.99 6.32
C LEU A 323 11.37 -27.89 5.14
N LEU A 324 10.20 -27.64 4.56
CA LEU A 324 9.68 -28.35 3.39
C LEU A 324 9.62 -27.37 2.21
N GLU A 325 9.98 -27.83 1.02
CA GLU A 325 9.66 -27.14 -0.24
C GLU A 325 8.28 -27.62 -0.71
N VAL A 326 7.41 -26.68 -1.10
CA VAL A 326 6.05 -26.97 -1.57
C VAL A 326 5.98 -26.63 -3.05
N ASP A 327 5.91 -27.65 -3.89
CA ASP A 327 5.84 -27.51 -5.33
C ASP A 327 4.74 -28.42 -5.91
N ASP A 328 3.94 -27.89 -6.82
CA ASP A 328 2.83 -28.59 -7.50
C ASP A 328 1.93 -29.44 -6.57
N GLY A 329 1.66 -28.95 -5.36
CA GLY A 329 0.83 -29.63 -4.37
C GLY A 329 1.51 -30.77 -3.61
N VAL A 330 2.84 -30.88 -3.69
CA VAL A 330 3.66 -31.82 -2.95
C VAL A 330 4.57 -31.06 -2.00
N ALA A 331 4.63 -31.48 -0.73
CA ALA A 331 5.51 -30.92 0.28
C ALA A 331 6.62 -31.93 0.60
N GLU A 332 7.86 -31.61 0.22
CA GLU A 332 9.03 -32.48 0.44
C GLU A 332 10.07 -31.78 1.32
N PRO A 333 10.73 -32.51 2.24
CA PRO A 333 11.83 -31.93 3.02
C PRO A 333 12.95 -31.41 2.13
N VAL A 334 13.47 -30.21 2.41
CA VAL A 334 14.66 -29.72 1.72
C VAL A 334 15.85 -30.64 1.99
N LYS A 335 16.79 -30.71 1.05
CA LYS A 335 17.89 -31.69 1.09
C LYS A 335 18.93 -31.42 2.20
N SER A 336 18.99 -30.17 2.69
CA SER A 336 19.90 -29.80 3.78
C SER A 336 19.43 -30.31 5.15
N THR A 337 20.23 -30.06 6.17
CA THR A 337 19.87 -30.38 7.57
C THR A 337 18.58 -29.71 8.04
N LEU A 338 18.18 -28.61 7.42
CA LEU A 338 16.94 -27.91 7.74
C LEU A 338 15.69 -28.76 7.45
N GLY A 339 15.76 -29.72 6.52
CA GLY A 339 14.63 -30.58 6.18
C GLY A 339 14.38 -31.75 7.16
N SER A 340 15.30 -32.00 8.12
CA SER A 340 15.23 -33.21 8.96
C SER A 340 15.70 -33.05 10.41
N SER A 341 16.10 -31.84 10.82
CA SER A 341 16.71 -31.65 12.14
C SER A 341 15.70 -31.51 13.28
N GLY A 342 14.49 -31.05 12.99
CA GLY A 342 13.42 -30.85 13.97
C GLY A 342 13.64 -29.71 14.95
N ASP A 343 14.67 -28.89 14.78
CA ASP A 343 15.08 -27.82 15.70
C ASP A 343 14.95 -26.40 15.12
N VAL A 344 14.48 -26.28 13.86
CA VAL A 344 14.26 -24.97 13.23
C VAL A 344 13.06 -24.29 13.85
N GLN A 345 13.25 -23.08 14.39
CA GLN A 345 12.19 -22.26 15.01
C GLN A 345 11.54 -21.32 14.00
N SER A 346 12.34 -20.67 13.18
CA SER A 346 11.90 -19.79 12.10
C SER A 346 12.96 -19.70 11.01
N VAL A 347 12.55 -19.32 9.80
CA VAL A 347 13.45 -19.28 8.65
C VAL A 347 12.96 -18.22 7.66
N ASP A 348 13.91 -17.67 6.91
CA ASP A 348 13.66 -16.90 5.71
C ASP A 348 14.57 -17.38 4.58
N VAL A 349 14.10 -17.30 3.34
CA VAL A 349 14.80 -17.81 2.15
C VAL A 349 14.82 -16.68 1.10
N ALA A 350 16.01 -16.28 0.69
CA ALA A 350 16.17 -15.32 -0.41
C ALA A 350 16.02 -16.02 -1.77
N GLU A 351 15.61 -15.29 -2.80
CA GLU A 351 15.55 -15.80 -4.19
C GLU A 351 16.89 -16.38 -4.68
N SER A 352 18.00 -15.82 -4.19
CA SER A 352 19.34 -16.32 -4.48
C SER A 352 19.62 -17.74 -3.96
N GLY A 353 18.69 -18.31 -3.16
CA GLY A 353 18.89 -19.59 -2.47
C GLY A 353 19.70 -19.46 -1.17
N LEU A 354 19.99 -18.23 -0.72
CA LEU A 354 20.55 -18.02 0.60
C LEU A 354 19.44 -18.19 1.64
N VAL A 355 19.75 -18.84 2.77
CA VAL A 355 18.81 -19.10 3.85
C VAL A 355 19.36 -18.55 5.16
N ALA A 356 18.48 -17.96 5.96
CA ALA A 356 18.72 -17.56 7.35
C ALA A 356 17.74 -18.31 8.24
N ALA A 357 18.23 -19.13 9.16
CA ALA A 357 17.42 -19.99 10.01
C ALA A 357 17.74 -19.78 11.49
N VAL A 358 16.72 -19.54 12.29
CA VAL A 358 16.82 -19.56 13.75
C VAL A 358 16.65 -21.00 14.23
N ARG A 359 17.65 -21.52 14.90
CA ARG A 359 17.65 -22.90 15.42
C ARG A 359 17.78 -22.92 16.93
N ARG A 360 17.08 -23.86 17.55
CA ARG A 360 17.15 -24.09 18.98
C ARG A 360 18.41 -24.87 19.34
N LYS A 361 19.16 -24.38 20.32
CA LYS A 361 20.34 -25.04 20.88
C LYS A 361 19.97 -25.98 22.03
N SER A 362 20.90 -26.82 22.43
CA SER A 362 20.72 -27.78 23.54
C SER A 362 20.53 -27.13 24.92
N ASN A 363 20.98 -25.89 25.09
CA ASN A 363 20.79 -25.08 26.31
C ASN A 363 19.49 -24.27 26.34
N ASN A 364 18.58 -24.47 25.36
CA ASN A 364 17.37 -23.71 25.10
C ASN A 364 17.57 -22.28 24.58
N ASP A 365 18.78 -21.83 24.35
CA ASP A 365 19.03 -20.61 23.58
C ASP A 365 18.81 -20.87 22.08
N PHE A 366 18.82 -19.80 21.31
CA PHE A 366 18.70 -19.84 19.87
C PHE A 366 19.97 -19.31 19.19
N SER A 367 20.27 -19.82 17.99
CA SER A 367 21.28 -19.25 17.11
C SER A 367 20.70 -18.98 15.74
N LEU A 368 21.08 -17.85 15.15
CA LEU A 368 20.85 -17.58 13.73
C LEU A 368 21.96 -18.26 12.93
N GLN A 369 21.57 -19.09 11.99
CA GLN A 369 22.48 -19.70 11.01
C GLN A 369 22.20 -19.15 9.63
N ILE A 370 23.24 -18.85 8.87
CA ILE A 370 23.13 -18.34 7.49
C ILE A 370 24.00 -19.16 6.54
N GLY A 371 23.49 -19.46 5.35
CA GLY A 371 24.21 -20.23 4.34
C GLY A 371 23.38 -20.50 3.09
N GLU A 372 23.85 -21.36 2.22
CA GLU A 372 23.11 -21.84 1.06
C GLU A 372 22.06 -22.87 1.50
N LEU A 373 20.87 -22.84 0.89
CA LEU A 373 19.77 -23.75 1.21
C LEU A 373 20.17 -25.23 1.10
N ASP A 374 20.94 -25.57 0.07
CA ASP A 374 21.47 -26.95 -0.15
C ASP A 374 22.91 -27.15 0.38
N GLY A 375 23.43 -26.17 1.13
CA GLY A 375 24.81 -26.12 1.58
C GLY A 375 25.00 -26.21 3.09
N GLN A 376 26.17 -25.75 3.52
CA GLN A 376 26.52 -25.64 4.94
C GLN A 376 26.06 -24.32 5.50
N LEU A 377 25.39 -24.37 6.67
CA LEU A 377 25.01 -23.20 7.44
C LEU A 377 26.13 -22.89 8.45
N GLN A 378 26.34 -21.60 8.70
CA GLN A 378 27.29 -21.10 9.67
C GLN A 378 26.55 -20.35 10.77
N ASP A 379 26.94 -20.61 12.02
CA ASP A 379 26.43 -19.89 13.18
C ASP A 379 26.81 -18.40 13.11
N SER A 380 25.87 -17.56 13.51
CA SER A 380 26.03 -16.14 13.71
C SER A 380 25.50 -15.76 15.10
N VAL A 381 24.72 -14.70 15.20
CA VAL A 381 24.22 -14.15 16.47
C VAL A 381 23.42 -15.19 17.26
N GLU A 382 23.60 -15.15 18.60
CA GLU A 382 22.92 -16.00 19.57
C GLU A 382 22.19 -15.17 20.62
N GLY A 383 21.14 -15.74 21.19
CA GLY A 383 20.39 -15.13 22.30
C GLY A 383 19.30 -16.05 22.86
N PRO A 384 18.76 -15.70 24.03
CA PRO A 384 17.59 -16.35 24.61
C PRO A 384 16.35 -16.34 23.72
N THR A 385 16.17 -15.28 22.94
CA THR A 385 15.12 -15.15 21.91
C THR A 385 15.67 -14.54 20.63
N LEU A 386 15.21 -15.04 19.49
CA LEU A 386 15.51 -14.47 18.15
C LEU A 386 14.22 -14.39 17.34
N ALA A 387 13.90 -13.21 16.81
CA ALA A 387 12.78 -13.05 15.89
C ALA A 387 13.05 -13.75 14.55
N ARG A 388 11.98 -14.08 13.81
CA ARG A 388 12.10 -14.59 12.45
C ARG A 388 12.99 -13.65 11.61
N PRO A 389 14.03 -14.15 10.95
CA PRO A 389 14.88 -13.32 10.11
C PRO A 389 14.12 -12.77 8.89
N THR A 390 14.67 -11.71 8.28
CA THR A 390 14.20 -11.11 7.03
C THR A 390 15.39 -10.69 6.20
N PHE A 391 15.39 -11.04 4.90
CA PHE A 391 16.48 -10.68 3.99
C PHE A 391 16.33 -9.24 3.46
N GLU A 392 17.47 -8.59 3.17
CA GLU A 392 17.52 -7.40 2.34
C GLU A 392 17.25 -7.76 0.86
N TYR A 393 16.78 -6.78 0.08
CA TYR A 393 16.45 -6.92 -1.35
C TYR A 393 17.48 -7.71 -2.17
N ASN A 394 18.76 -7.52 -1.92
CA ASN A 394 19.82 -8.21 -2.66
C ASN A 394 20.11 -9.63 -2.16
N GLY A 395 19.39 -10.10 -1.16
CA GLY A 395 19.55 -11.42 -0.56
C GLY A 395 20.91 -11.71 0.08
N GLN A 396 21.73 -10.68 0.38
CA GLN A 396 23.09 -10.87 0.92
C GLN A 396 23.18 -10.67 2.43
N ALA A 397 22.22 -9.97 3.00
CA ALA A 397 22.14 -9.67 4.42
C ALA A 397 20.77 -10.04 4.97
N ALA A 398 20.76 -10.65 6.14
CA ALA A 398 19.55 -10.93 6.90
C ALA A 398 19.54 -10.10 8.18
N TRP A 399 18.35 -9.66 8.58
CA TRP A 399 18.14 -8.98 9.86
C TRP A 399 17.36 -9.88 10.80
N THR A 400 17.64 -9.80 12.09
CA THR A 400 16.87 -10.43 13.16
C THR A 400 16.83 -9.52 14.37
N VAL A 401 15.93 -9.78 15.30
CA VAL A 401 15.87 -9.10 16.61
C VAL A 401 16.31 -10.10 17.66
N VAL A 402 17.22 -9.67 18.51
CA VAL A 402 17.74 -10.42 19.65
C VAL A 402 17.07 -9.85 20.91
N ASP A 403 16.51 -10.73 21.72
CA ASP A 403 15.90 -10.40 23.02
C ASP A 403 14.83 -9.30 22.99
N GLY A 404 14.18 -9.14 21.80
CA GLY A 404 13.07 -8.20 21.62
C GLY A 404 13.44 -6.73 21.47
N ASP A 405 14.73 -6.37 21.56
CA ASP A 405 15.19 -4.97 21.57
C ASP A 405 16.32 -4.67 20.57
N ARG A 406 17.25 -5.59 20.38
CA ARG A 406 18.46 -5.36 19.59
C ARG A 406 18.34 -5.90 18.17
N ILE A 407 18.32 -5.02 17.19
CA ILE A 407 18.24 -5.39 15.78
C ILE A 407 19.65 -5.63 15.23
N VAL A 408 19.90 -6.83 14.74
CA VAL A 408 21.21 -7.26 14.20
C VAL A 408 21.08 -7.56 12.71
N ARG A 409 22.00 -7.00 11.94
CA ARG A 409 22.21 -7.25 10.52
C ARG A 409 23.38 -8.20 10.34
N VAL A 410 23.13 -9.32 9.67
CA VAL A 410 24.12 -10.36 9.40
C VAL A 410 24.38 -10.43 7.91
N VAL A 411 25.62 -10.23 7.50
CA VAL A 411 26.05 -10.23 6.09
C VAL A 411 26.93 -11.44 5.81
N ARG A 412 26.61 -12.19 4.74
CA ARG A 412 27.49 -13.26 4.24
C ARG A 412 28.16 -12.82 2.94
N SER A 413 29.49 -12.79 2.93
CA SER A 413 30.27 -12.46 1.74
C SER A 413 30.09 -13.52 0.65
N LYS A 414 29.67 -13.12 -0.54
CA LYS A 414 29.57 -14.02 -1.71
C LYS A 414 30.91 -14.63 -2.11
N THR A 415 32.00 -13.88 -1.93
CA THR A 415 33.34 -14.31 -2.39
C THR A 415 34.04 -15.24 -1.39
N THR A 416 33.94 -14.94 -0.10
CA THR A 416 34.69 -15.65 0.95
C THR A 416 33.81 -16.51 1.83
N GLY A 417 32.49 -16.37 1.78
CA GLY A 417 31.55 -17.04 2.67
C GLY A 417 31.62 -16.55 4.13
N ARG A 418 32.48 -15.55 4.44
CA ARG A 418 32.62 -15.03 5.81
C ARG A 418 31.37 -14.29 6.21
N ILE A 419 30.99 -14.48 7.47
CA ILE A 419 29.89 -13.76 8.12
C ILE A 419 30.48 -12.56 8.86
N SER A 420 29.76 -11.43 8.79
CA SER A 420 29.97 -10.24 9.61
C SER A 420 28.63 -9.77 10.18
N GLU A 421 28.67 -9.30 11.41
CA GLU A 421 27.51 -8.81 12.15
C GLU A 421 27.68 -7.33 12.41
N SER A 422 26.57 -6.59 12.36
CA SER A 422 26.51 -5.19 12.75
C SER A 422 25.15 -4.91 13.38
N GLU A 423 25.12 -4.04 14.38
CA GLU A 423 23.90 -3.55 14.97
C GLU A 423 23.28 -2.48 14.08
N VAL A 424 21.95 -2.47 13.98
CA VAL A 424 21.17 -1.44 13.27
C VAL A 424 20.80 -0.36 14.27
N ASP A 425 21.12 0.90 13.94
CA ASP A 425 20.71 2.04 14.77
C ASP A 425 19.18 2.20 14.72
N ALA A 426 18.52 1.87 15.82
CA ALA A 426 17.07 1.89 15.96
C ALA A 426 16.57 2.94 16.97
N ARG A 427 17.37 3.95 17.31
CA ARG A 427 17.01 4.98 18.31
C ARG A 427 15.69 5.70 18.05
N SER A 428 15.16 5.68 16.83
CA SER A 428 13.85 6.25 16.52
C SER A 428 12.67 5.48 17.11
N ILE A 429 12.92 4.31 17.69
CA ILE A 429 11.91 3.49 18.37
C ILE A 429 12.18 3.32 19.87
N ASP A 430 13.22 3.95 20.44
CA ASP A 430 13.56 3.83 21.87
C ASP A 430 12.44 4.34 22.79
N ASP A 431 11.63 5.29 22.33
CA ASP A 431 10.49 5.83 23.09
C ASP A 431 9.22 4.97 22.94
N ILE A 432 9.24 3.91 22.13
CA ILE A 432 8.11 2.98 21.96
C ILE A 432 8.26 1.87 23.01
N GLU A 433 7.30 1.78 23.93
CA GLU A 433 7.29 0.72 24.93
C GLU A 433 6.96 -0.65 24.32
N GLY A 434 7.65 -1.71 24.77
CA GLY A 434 7.38 -3.09 24.36
C GLY A 434 8.53 -3.76 23.63
N GLU A 435 8.36 -5.06 23.34
CA GLU A 435 9.35 -5.89 22.65
C GLU A 435 8.99 -6.04 21.15
N ILE A 436 9.99 -5.99 20.29
CA ILE A 436 9.84 -6.26 18.85
C ILE A 436 9.67 -7.77 18.67
N SER A 437 8.47 -8.20 18.39
CA SER A 437 8.16 -9.62 18.14
C SER A 437 8.30 -10.03 16.68
N VAL A 438 8.12 -9.09 15.75
CA VAL A 438 8.22 -9.31 14.30
C VAL A 438 8.96 -8.15 13.66
N ILE A 439 9.85 -8.45 12.71
CA ILE A 439 10.50 -7.50 11.82
C ILE A 439 10.45 -8.01 10.38
N ARG A 440 10.07 -7.13 9.43
CA ARG A 440 10.02 -7.44 8.00
C ARG A 440 10.51 -6.26 7.17
N LEU A 441 11.53 -6.48 6.37
CA LEU A 441 11.97 -5.51 5.36
C LEU A 441 11.01 -5.52 4.18
N SER A 442 10.69 -4.34 3.64
CA SER A 442 9.97 -4.24 2.38
C SER A 442 10.81 -4.81 1.25
N HIS A 443 10.17 -5.19 0.16
CA HIS A 443 10.86 -5.76 -1.01
C HIS A 443 12.03 -4.87 -1.48
N SER A 444 11.84 -3.56 -1.61
CA SER A 444 12.95 -2.62 -1.91
C SER A 444 14.00 -2.50 -0.81
N GLY A 445 13.71 -2.95 0.41
CA GLY A 445 14.53 -2.73 1.61
C GLY A 445 14.63 -1.27 2.04
N ALA A 446 13.77 -0.39 1.52
CA ALA A 446 13.71 1.01 1.91
C ALA A 446 12.81 1.27 3.13
N ARG A 447 11.94 0.31 3.45
CA ARG A 447 11.06 0.32 4.62
C ARG A 447 11.26 -0.93 5.46
N VAL A 448 10.90 -0.80 6.72
CA VAL A 448 10.79 -1.93 7.65
C VAL A 448 9.43 -1.83 8.36
N ALA A 449 8.75 -2.97 8.46
CA ALA A 449 7.56 -3.13 9.29
C ALA A 449 7.90 -3.94 10.53
N MET A 450 7.33 -3.56 11.66
CA MET A 450 7.58 -4.17 12.95
C MET A 450 6.27 -4.37 13.71
N ILE A 451 6.20 -5.42 14.53
CA ILE A 451 5.20 -5.55 15.57
C ILE A 451 5.92 -5.35 16.90
N ILE A 452 5.48 -4.34 17.67
CA ILE A 452 5.96 -4.02 19.01
C ILE A 452 4.75 -4.07 19.95
N ASP A 453 4.75 -5.00 20.88
CA ASP A 453 3.63 -5.25 21.82
C ASP A 453 2.24 -5.34 21.16
N GLY A 454 2.17 -5.99 19.98
CA GLY A 454 0.93 -6.16 19.20
C GLY A 454 0.48 -4.95 18.39
N HIS A 455 1.27 -3.89 18.34
CA HIS A 455 1.07 -2.69 17.52
C HIS A 455 1.94 -2.75 16.25
N VAL A 456 1.43 -2.28 15.13
CA VAL A 456 2.13 -2.31 13.84
C VAL A 456 2.80 -0.96 13.57
N TYR A 457 4.10 -1.01 13.33
CA TYR A 457 4.90 0.18 12.98
C TYR A 457 5.54 0.03 11.61
N ILE A 458 5.62 1.13 10.88
CA ILE A 458 6.41 1.25 9.65
C ILE A 458 7.46 2.35 9.84
N ALA A 459 8.68 2.08 9.38
CA ALA A 459 9.78 3.04 9.41
C ALA A 459 10.59 3.01 8.10
N ALA A 460 11.35 4.06 7.82
CA ALA A 460 12.31 4.10 6.72
C ALA A 460 13.65 3.50 7.15
N VAL A 461 14.33 2.84 6.22
CA VAL A 461 15.66 2.27 6.40
C VAL A 461 16.68 3.18 5.70
N ALA A 462 17.25 4.10 6.46
CA ALA A 462 18.32 4.98 5.98
C ALA A 462 19.67 4.25 5.97
N GLN A 463 20.57 4.70 5.10
CA GLN A 463 21.94 4.24 5.05
C GLN A 463 22.90 5.42 5.24
N SER A 464 23.90 5.26 6.12
CA SER A 464 24.97 6.25 6.28
C SER A 464 25.99 6.17 5.15
N SER A 465 26.85 7.15 5.03
CA SER A 465 27.97 7.14 4.08
C SER A 465 28.98 6.00 4.35
N SER A 466 29.04 5.49 5.58
CA SER A 466 29.83 4.30 5.95
C SER A 466 29.14 2.96 5.59
N GLY A 467 27.89 3.00 5.15
CA GLY A 467 27.11 1.80 4.82
C GLY A 467 26.27 1.26 5.98
N ASP A 468 26.36 1.87 7.16
CA ASP A 468 25.59 1.45 8.33
C ASP A 468 24.10 1.72 8.14
N LYS A 469 23.26 0.81 8.60
CA LYS A 469 21.81 0.93 8.50
C LYS A 469 21.22 1.58 9.75
N ARG A 470 20.16 2.37 9.53
CA ARG A 470 19.45 3.07 10.58
C ARG A 470 17.95 3.08 10.30
N ILE A 471 17.16 2.78 11.31
CA ILE A 471 15.69 2.91 11.29
C ILE A 471 15.33 4.35 11.69
N VAL A 472 14.51 5.01 10.88
CA VAL A 472 14.10 6.40 11.11
C VAL A 472 12.62 6.60 10.75
N ASN A 473 12.01 7.63 11.32
CA ASN A 473 10.60 8.00 11.04
C ASN A 473 9.61 6.86 11.34
N ALA A 474 9.86 6.10 12.42
CA ALA A 474 8.92 5.07 12.85
C ALA A 474 7.58 5.70 13.24
N ARG A 475 6.50 5.07 12.79
CA ARG A 475 5.13 5.49 13.09
C ARG A 475 4.21 4.29 13.14
N GLU A 476 3.23 4.35 14.03
CA GLU A 476 2.16 3.36 14.12
C GLU A 476 1.24 3.47 12.90
N VAL A 477 0.79 2.32 12.38
CA VAL A 477 -0.17 2.22 11.28
C VAL A 477 -1.24 1.19 11.64
N GLY A 478 -2.46 1.38 11.13
CA GLY A 478 -3.56 0.47 11.40
C GLY A 478 -3.93 0.39 12.89
N PRO A 479 -4.29 1.50 13.53
CA PRO A 479 -4.68 1.49 14.94
C PRO A 479 -5.84 0.52 15.24
N GLU A 480 -6.57 0.10 14.22
CA GLU A 480 -7.64 -0.90 14.32
C GLU A 480 -7.15 -2.29 14.75
N VAL A 481 -5.86 -2.61 14.54
CA VAL A 481 -5.26 -3.89 14.95
C VAL A 481 -4.43 -3.78 16.22
N SER A 482 -4.31 -2.59 16.82
CA SER A 482 -3.46 -2.31 17.98
C SER A 482 -3.68 -3.29 19.13
N GLY A 483 -2.57 -3.84 19.67
CA GLY A 483 -2.57 -4.82 20.74
C GLY A 483 -3.00 -6.24 20.34
N SER A 484 -3.32 -6.48 19.05
CA SER A 484 -3.76 -7.80 18.58
C SER A 484 -2.90 -8.39 17.45
N ALA A 485 -2.00 -7.62 16.85
CA ALA A 485 -1.14 -8.07 15.76
C ALA A 485 -0.16 -9.14 16.24
N LEU A 486 -0.04 -10.25 15.50
CA LEU A 486 0.83 -11.39 15.80
C LEU A 486 1.84 -11.69 14.70
N SER A 487 1.49 -11.40 13.47
CA SER A 487 2.31 -11.70 12.30
C SER A 487 2.05 -10.68 11.20
N LEU A 488 3.03 -10.40 10.38
CA LEU A 488 2.88 -9.55 9.20
C LEU A 488 3.87 -9.92 8.09
N ASP A 489 3.51 -9.54 6.87
CA ASP A 489 4.41 -9.54 5.73
C ASP A 489 4.03 -8.47 4.72
N TRP A 490 4.98 -8.04 3.87
CA TRP A 490 4.76 -7.07 2.81
C TRP A 490 4.14 -7.73 1.58
N ASN A 491 3.04 -7.21 1.12
CA ASN A 491 2.45 -7.59 -0.17
C ASN A 491 3.20 -6.92 -1.33
N ALA A 492 3.10 -7.48 -2.53
CA ALA A 492 3.78 -6.99 -3.73
C ALA A 492 3.47 -5.50 -4.05
N ASP A 493 2.27 -5.04 -3.76
CA ASP A 493 1.84 -3.64 -3.94
C ASP A 493 2.31 -2.67 -2.83
N GLY A 494 3.13 -3.15 -1.91
CA GLY A 494 3.65 -2.37 -0.79
C GLY A 494 2.70 -2.27 0.41
N SER A 495 1.50 -2.85 0.38
CA SER A 495 0.64 -2.98 1.56
C SER A 495 1.17 -4.04 2.53
N LEU A 496 0.73 -3.99 3.79
CA LEU A 496 0.99 -5.03 4.78
C LEU A 496 -0.22 -5.96 4.89
N ILE A 497 0.05 -7.26 4.98
CA ILE A 497 -0.93 -8.25 5.43
C ILE A 497 -0.59 -8.60 6.88
N VAL A 498 -1.56 -8.42 7.77
CA VAL A 498 -1.38 -8.57 9.23
C VAL A 498 -2.31 -9.64 9.77
N GLY A 499 -1.74 -10.66 10.39
CA GLY A 499 -2.47 -11.68 11.14
C GLY A 499 -2.62 -11.28 12.61
N THR A 500 -3.81 -11.50 13.17
CA THR A 500 -4.17 -11.06 14.53
C THR A 500 -4.69 -12.19 15.41
N SER A 501 -4.81 -11.89 16.70
CA SER A 501 -5.50 -12.75 17.68
C SER A 501 -7.03 -12.60 17.66
N SER A 502 -7.56 -11.61 16.95
CA SER A 502 -9.00 -11.32 16.89
C SER A 502 -9.77 -12.39 16.12
N SER A 503 -10.82 -12.95 16.72
CA SER A 503 -11.71 -13.89 16.04
C SER A 503 -12.68 -13.23 15.07
N GLN A 504 -12.93 -11.94 15.19
CA GLN A 504 -13.83 -11.20 14.29
C GLN A 504 -13.12 -10.72 13.03
N SER A 505 -11.86 -10.35 13.17
CA SER A 505 -11.05 -9.78 12.10
C SER A 505 -9.64 -10.36 12.16
N PRO A 506 -9.45 -11.65 11.83
CA PRO A 506 -8.19 -12.35 12.01
C PRO A 506 -7.09 -11.92 11.04
N VAL A 507 -7.44 -11.33 9.89
CA VAL A 507 -6.48 -10.86 8.88
C VAL A 507 -6.87 -9.48 8.40
N TRP A 508 -5.88 -8.59 8.33
CA TRP A 508 -6.01 -7.22 7.87
C TRP A 508 -5.04 -6.93 6.73
N ARG A 509 -5.45 -6.01 5.87
CA ARG A 509 -4.61 -5.32 4.92
C ARG A 509 -4.47 -3.87 5.35
N ILE A 510 -3.22 -3.41 5.50
CA ILE A 510 -2.89 -2.03 5.87
C ILE A 510 -2.08 -1.41 4.73
N GLU A 511 -2.50 -0.25 4.25
CA GLU A 511 -1.78 0.47 3.20
C GLU A 511 -0.43 0.99 3.71
N GLN A 512 0.58 1.03 2.82
CA GLN A 512 1.97 1.37 3.17
C GLN A 512 2.16 2.74 3.83
N ASP A 513 1.25 3.68 3.58
CA ASP A 513 1.24 5.02 4.18
C ASP A 513 0.39 5.11 5.44
N GLY A 514 -0.32 4.03 5.83
CA GLY A 514 -1.23 3.97 6.96
C GLY A 514 -2.58 4.66 6.74
N SER A 515 -2.87 5.10 5.51
CA SER A 515 -4.11 5.83 5.18
C SER A 515 -5.37 4.98 5.28
N SER A 516 -5.21 3.66 5.25
CA SER A 516 -6.32 2.71 5.30
C SER A 516 -5.91 1.38 5.91
N ALA A 517 -6.77 0.85 6.74
CA ALA A 517 -6.78 -0.54 7.17
C ALA A 517 -8.13 -1.17 6.82
N SER A 518 -8.12 -2.38 6.29
CA SER A 518 -9.32 -3.13 5.90
C SER A 518 -9.20 -4.60 6.27
N THR A 519 -10.32 -5.20 6.65
CA THR A 519 -10.38 -6.63 6.95
C THR A 519 -10.35 -7.44 5.67
N MET A 520 -9.60 -8.53 5.68
CA MET A 520 -9.62 -9.53 4.62
C MET A 520 -10.81 -10.50 4.81
N PRO A 521 -11.22 -11.25 3.76
CA PRO A 521 -12.24 -12.28 3.92
C PRO A 521 -11.92 -13.26 5.04
N THR A 522 -12.88 -13.54 5.91
CA THR A 522 -12.69 -14.34 7.13
C THR A 522 -13.39 -15.71 7.09
N GLY A 523 -14.09 -16.04 6.00
CA GLY A 523 -15.10 -17.11 5.89
C GLY A 523 -14.79 -18.45 6.57
N ASN A 524 -13.54 -18.88 6.64
CA ASN A 524 -13.15 -20.16 7.23
C ASN A 524 -11.83 -20.09 8.03
N ILE A 525 -11.39 -18.89 8.43
CA ILE A 525 -10.21 -18.72 9.28
C ILE A 525 -10.61 -18.91 10.75
N THR A 526 -9.79 -19.63 11.49
CA THR A 526 -9.92 -19.77 12.94
C THR A 526 -8.74 -19.09 13.63
N ALA A 527 -9.01 -17.94 14.26
CA ALA A 527 -7.97 -17.20 15.01
C ALA A 527 -7.31 -18.07 16.11
N PRO A 528 -6.08 -17.77 16.48
CA PRO A 528 -5.21 -16.69 16.03
C PRO A 528 -4.52 -16.99 14.69
N VAL A 529 -4.20 -15.94 13.91
CA VAL A 529 -3.34 -16.04 12.73
C VAL A 529 -1.90 -15.70 13.13
N VAL A 530 -1.07 -16.73 13.21
CA VAL A 530 0.26 -16.64 13.82
C VAL A 530 1.41 -16.52 12.82
N ALA A 531 1.16 -16.74 11.55
CA ALA A 531 2.14 -16.54 10.49
C ALA A 531 1.46 -16.03 9.22
N VAL A 532 2.16 -15.16 8.52
CA VAL A 532 1.78 -14.60 7.22
C VAL A 532 2.98 -14.69 6.30
N ALA A 533 2.76 -15.00 5.03
CA ALA A 533 3.70 -14.80 3.94
C ALA A 533 2.94 -14.42 2.68
N THR A 534 3.56 -13.63 1.83
CA THR A 534 2.95 -13.12 0.60
C THR A 534 3.80 -13.50 -0.61
N SER A 535 3.15 -13.76 -1.72
CA SER A 535 3.76 -13.85 -3.05
C SER A 535 3.02 -12.91 -3.99
N PRO A 536 3.54 -12.64 -5.19
CA PRO A 536 2.85 -11.80 -6.17
C PRO A 536 1.42 -12.26 -6.50
N THR A 537 1.17 -13.56 -6.42
CA THR A 537 -0.10 -14.16 -6.85
C THR A 537 -0.94 -14.75 -5.73
N LYS A 538 -0.36 -14.95 -4.54
CA LYS A 538 -1.04 -15.62 -3.42
C LYS A 538 -0.63 -15.05 -2.07
N LEU A 539 -1.58 -15.05 -1.17
CA LEU A 539 -1.39 -14.80 0.26
C LEU A 539 -1.45 -16.14 1.01
N PHE A 540 -0.59 -16.32 2.00
CA PHE A 540 -0.54 -17.50 2.84
C PHE A 540 -0.62 -17.09 4.30
N ILE A 541 -1.41 -17.83 5.07
CA ILE A 541 -1.53 -17.62 6.52
C ILE A 541 -1.49 -18.96 7.25
N THR A 542 -1.14 -18.91 8.53
CA THR A 542 -1.32 -20.03 9.45
C THR A 542 -2.31 -19.63 10.52
N ASP A 543 -3.43 -20.31 10.53
CA ASP A 543 -4.44 -20.17 11.57
C ASP A 543 -4.22 -21.18 12.71
N SER A 544 -5.23 -21.40 13.59
CA SER A 544 -5.11 -22.35 14.67
C SER A 544 -5.03 -23.82 14.22
N HIS A 545 -5.39 -24.15 12.98
CA HIS A 545 -5.54 -25.52 12.48
C HIS A 545 -4.60 -25.87 11.34
N ALA A 546 -4.45 -24.99 10.36
CA ALA A 546 -3.78 -25.30 9.09
C ALA A 546 -3.04 -24.10 8.51
N MET A 547 -2.26 -24.36 7.48
CA MET A 547 -1.74 -23.35 6.56
C MET A 547 -2.72 -23.17 5.42
N LEU A 548 -3.18 -21.94 5.20
CA LEU A 548 -4.20 -21.57 4.23
C LEU A 548 -3.62 -20.63 3.17
N GLU A 549 -4.19 -20.70 1.95
CA GLU A 549 -3.84 -19.81 0.84
C GLU A 549 -5.09 -19.08 0.29
N LEU A 550 -4.86 -17.86 -0.23
CA LEU A 550 -5.84 -17.06 -0.96
C LEU A 550 -5.15 -16.43 -2.18
N PRO A 551 -5.74 -16.49 -3.40
CA PRO A 551 -5.20 -15.73 -4.54
C PRO A 551 -5.19 -14.22 -4.27
N SER A 552 -4.07 -13.54 -4.55
CA SER A 552 -3.93 -12.09 -4.30
C SER A 552 -4.76 -11.23 -5.26
N THR A 553 -5.09 -11.76 -6.45
CA THR A 553 -5.76 -11.04 -7.54
C THR A 553 -7.29 -11.15 -7.53
N VAL A 554 -7.86 -12.07 -6.74
CA VAL A 554 -9.32 -12.34 -6.73
C VAL A 554 -9.92 -11.88 -5.41
N MET A 555 -10.28 -10.60 -5.32
CA MET A 555 -10.96 -10.04 -4.15
C MET A 555 -12.37 -10.60 -3.90
N ASP A 556 -12.94 -11.29 -4.88
CA ASP A 556 -14.27 -11.92 -4.79
C ASP A 556 -14.23 -13.33 -4.16
N GLU A 557 -13.06 -13.96 -3.98
CA GLU A 557 -12.96 -15.21 -3.22
C GLU A 557 -13.10 -14.93 -1.72
N THR A 558 -14.15 -15.42 -1.13
CA THR A 558 -14.46 -15.24 0.30
C THR A 558 -13.87 -16.32 1.20
N ASN A 559 -13.28 -17.38 0.62
CA ASN A 559 -12.82 -18.53 1.37
C ASN A 559 -11.36 -18.86 1.08
N TRP A 560 -10.60 -18.94 2.13
CA TRP A 560 -9.24 -19.47 2.12
C TRP A 560 -9.25 -20.99 1.89
N ARG A 561 -8.23 -21.52 1.25
CA ARG A 561 -8.07 -22.95 0.98
C ARG A 561 -6.86 -23.49 1.72
N GLU A 562 -6.93 -24.73 2.22
CA GLU A 562 -5.73 -25.36 2.73
C GLU A 562 -4.71 -25.56 1.61
N VAL A 563 -3.44 -25.27 1.91
CA VAL A 563 -2.36 -25.43 0.96
C VAL A 563 -2.21 -26.89 0.58
N SER A 564 -2.22 -27.19 -0.73
CA SER A 564 -2.08 -28.54 -1.26
C SER A 564 -0.76 -29.18 -0.80
N GLY A 565 -0.81 -30.45 -0.37
CA GLY A 565 0.33 -31.17 0.20
C GLY A 565 0.54 -30.96 1.71
N LEU A 566 -0.16 -30.00 2.32
CA LEU A 566 -0.07 -29.70 3.75
C LEU A 566 -1.40 -29.79 4.49
N GLN A 567 -2.40 -30.44 3.88
CA GLN A 567 -3.75 -30.54 4.48
C GLN A 567 -3.70 -31.12 5.90
N GLY A 568 -4.36 -30.44 6.83
CA GLY A 568 -4.39 -30.80 8.24
C GLY A 568 -3.07 -30.60 8.99
N ARG A 569 -2.05 -29.98 8.37
CA ARG A 569 -0.77 -29.66 9.02
C ARG A 569 -0.69 -28.17 9.30
N ARG A 570 -0.48 -27.84 10.57
CA ARG A 570 -0.21 -26.45 10.98
C ARG A 570 1.25 -26.12 10.70
N SER A 571 1.50 -25.52 9.56
CA SER A 571 2.86 -25.15 9.09
C SER A 571 2.96 -23.64 8.91
N SER A 572 4.15 -23.07 9.13
CA SER A 572 4.37 -21.63 8.88
C SER A 572 4.83 -21.41 7.43
N PRO A 573 4.19 -20.53 6.66
CA PRO A 573 4.57 -20.22 5.29
C PRO A 573 5.86 -19.40 5.22
N ILE A 574 6.68 -19.69 4.23
CA ILE A 574 7.83 -18.89 3.83
C ILE A 574 7.81 -18.80 2.30
N VAL A 575 7.83 -17.60 1.78
CA VAL A 575 7.98 -17.33 0.36
C VAL A 575 9.38 -16.80 0.13
N SER A 576 10.10 -17.32 -0.86
CA SER A 576 11.42 -16.78 -1.21
C SER A 576 11.27 -15.39 -1.82
N ASN A 577 12.00 -14.40 -1.29
CA ASN A 577 11.99 -13.01 -1.68
C ASN A 577 13.37 -12.54 -2.15
#